data_e436932146521bfadc8ce831fa65bcb0
#
_entry.id   e436932146521bfadc8ce831fa65bcb0
#
_cell.length_a   1.000
_cell.length_b   1.000
_cell.length_c   1.000
_cell.angle_alpha   90.00
_cell.angle_beta   90.00
_cell.angle_gamma   90.00
#
_symmetry.space_group_name_H-M   'P 1'
#
loop_
_entity.id
_entity.type
_entity.pdbx_description
1 polymer ?
#
loop_
_entity_poly.entity_id
_entity_poly.type
_entity_poly.pdbx_seq_one_letter_code
_entity_poly.pdbx_strand_id
1 'polypeptide(L)'
;QKIKEQLLSEEIIVEDLSGDIQCIEVSAQSGQNIDKLLESILLQAELSELKANETTHAEGVVIEANVDKGRGPICNIVLTNGLLKVGHNAVAGSEMGKVRAILNDKGDQIKEAFPSMPVQVLGLGSVPEAGDGFIVVDNEDKARELCELRSQIQKNKSQNKKVKFVENDFAFGDTSSSKELVEVVLKSDTRGSTEAIVSQLEDIVSEKVLIKVIHSGVGLINESDVSLAMASDALLIAFNTSATKEAKEKARSNKLNVSSFQIIY
;
A
#
# COMPACT_ATOMS: atom_id res chain seq x y z
N GLN A 1 17.83 -5.22 -28.53
CA GLN A 1 18.89 -4.18 -28.65
C GLN A 1 18.36 -2.85 -28.11
N LYS A 2 17.23 -2.30 -28.62
CA LYS A 2 16.64 -1.03 -28.16
C LYS A 2 16.37 -0.98 -26.64
N ILE A 3 15.92 -2.09 -26.03
CA ILE A 3 15.70 -2.17 -24.57
C ILE A 3 17.02 -2.07 -23.81
N LYS A 4 18.09 -2.71 -24.27
CA LYS A 4 19.42 -2.65 -23.65
C LYS A 4 20.02 -1.23 -23.74
N GLU A 5 19.75 -0.50 -24.84
CA GLU A 5 20.13 0.92 -24.98
C GLU A 5 19.35 1.82 -24.01
N GLN A 6 18.06 1.54 -23.79
CA GLN A 6 17.24 2.25 -22.80
C GLN A 6 17.70 1.95 -21.36
N LEU A 7 18.06 0.71 -21.04
CA LEU A 7 18.62 0.34 -19.74
C LEU A 7 19.96 1.07 -19.50
N LEU A 8 20.79 1.18 -20.54
CA LEU A 8 22.06 1.92 -20.45
C LEU A 8 21.84 3.42 -20.16
N SER A 9 20.76 4.03 -20.70
CA SER A 9 20.42 5.43 -20.39
C SER A 9 20.00 5.64 -18.93
N GLU A 10 19.54 4.59 -18.25
CA GLU A 10 19.22 4.57 -16.81
C GLU A 10 20.38 4.05 -15.96
N GLU A 11 21.61 4.06 -16.49
CA GLU A 11 22.83 3.59 -15.82
C GLU A 11 22.84 2.08 -15.47
N ILE A 12 21.95 1.28 -16.08
CA ILE A 12 21.88 -0.17 -15.92
C ILE A 12 22.72 -0.83 -17.01
N ILE A 13 23.95 -1.25 -16.68
CA ILE A 13 24.88 -1.88 -17.62
C ILE A 13 24.73 -3.39 -17.49
N VAL A 14 24.22 -4.03 -18.55
CA VAL A 14 24.05 -5.48 -18.62
C VAL A 14 25.33 -6.21 -19.03
N GLU A 15 25.45 -7.51 -18.71
CA GLU A 15 26.65 -8.34 -19.03
C GLU A 15 27.04 -8.27 -20.51
N ASP A 16 26.09 -8.25 -21.43
CA ASP A 16 26.34 -8.14 -22.88
C ASP A 16 27.05 -6.81 -23.26
N LEU A 17 26.97 -5.81 -22.41
CA LEU A 17 27.62 -4.50 -22.56
C LEU A 17 28.77 -4.32 -21.56
N SER A 18 29.36 -5.43 -21.08
CA SER A 18 30.46 -5.45 -20.11
C SER A 18 30.11 -4.92 -18.72
N GLY A 19 28.84 -5.03 -18.31
CA GLY A 19 28.37 -4.73 -16.96
C GLY A 19 28.25 -5.99 -16.10
N ASP A 20 27.81 -5.80 -14.86
CA ASP A 20 27.67 -6.88 -13.87
C ASP A 20 26.22 -7.40 -13.73
N ILE A 21 25.27 -6.83 -14.48
CA ILE A 21 23.84 -7.15 -14.35
C ILE A 21 23.45 -8.19 -15.39
N GLN A 22 22.95 -9.33 -14.91
CA GLN A 22 22.45 -10.39 -15.77
C GLN A 22 21.18 -9.97 -16.51
N CYS A 23 21.12 -10.25 -17.81
CA CYS A 23 19.97 -9.95 -18.66
C CYS A 23 19.53 -11.21 -19.41
N ILE A 24 18.35 -11.73 -19.06
CA ILE A 24 17.84 -12.98 -19.63
C ILE A 24 16.59 -12.67 -20.46
N GLU A 25 16.65 -12.97 -21.75
CA GLU A 25 15.52 -12.84 -22.65
C GLU A 25 14.56 -14.02 -22.46
N VAL A 26 13.33 -13.74 -22.02
CA VAL A 26 12.32 -14.77 -21.71
C VAL A 26 11.03 -14.56 -22.48
N SER A 27 10.27 -15.62 -22.68
CA SER A 27 8.91 -15.56 -23.19
C SER A 27 8.00 -16.37 -22.27
N ALA A 28 7.15 -15.69 -21.54
CA ALA A 28 6.17 -16.32 -20.64
C ALA A 28 5.15 -17.16 -21.42
N GLN A 29 4.77 -16.76 -22.64
CA GLN A 29 3.81 -17.46 -23.47
C GLN A 29 4.34 -18.80 -23.99
N SER A 30 5.61 -18.86 -24.44
CA SER A 30 6.23 -20.07 -24.97
C SER A 30 7.00 -20.87 -23.92
N GLY A 31 7.23 -20.33 -22.72
CA GLY A 31 8.08 -20.92 -21.68
C GLY A 31 9.58 -20.80 -21.97
N GLN A 32 9.98 -20.07 -23.01
CA GLN A 32 11.38 -19.97 -23.43
C GLN A 32 12.23 -19.30 -22.35
N ASN A 33 13.36 -19.94 -22.00
CA ASN A 33 14.37 -19.48 -21.04
C ASN A 33 13.83 -19.22 -19.61
N ILE A 34 12.65 -19.72 -19.24
CA ILE A 34 12.15 -19.61 -17.87
C ILE A 34 13.06 -20.36 -16.89
N ASP A 35 13.54 -21.56 -17.27
CA ASP A 35 14.46 -22.35 -16.44
C ASP A 35 15.77 -21.58 -16.19
N LYS A 36 16.32 -20.94 -17.21
CA LYS A 36 17.53 -20.10 -17.08
C LYS A 36 17.31 -18.91 -16.15
N LEU A 37 16.12 -18.30 -16.21
CA LEU A 37 15.77 -17.21 -15.28
C LEU A 37 15.76 -17.71 -13.84
N LEU A 38 15.16 -18.87 -13.58
CA LEU A 38 15.11 -19.48 -12.25
C LEU A 38 16.50 -19.85 -11.74
N GLU A 39 17.35 -20.44 -12.59
CA GLU A 39 18.76 -20.76 -12.27
C GLU A 39 19.54 -19.50 -11.89
N SER A 40 19.38 -18.40 -12.65
CA SER A 40 20.05 -17.15 -12.36
C SER A 40 19.59 -16.50 -11.06
N ILE A 41 18.28 -16.58 -10.75
CA ILE A 41 17.73 -16.10 -9.46
C ILE A 41 18.34 -16.92 -8.30
N LEU A 42 18.41 -18.25 -8.43
CA LEU A 42 19.00 -19.11 -7.40
C LEU A 42 20.49 -18.80 -7.21
N LEU A 43 21.25 -18.63 -8.30
CA LEU A 43 22.66 -18.28 -8.23
C LEU A 43 22.88 -16.93 -7.53
N GLN A 44 22.06 -15.93 -7.86
CA GLN A 44 22.14 -14.61 -7.22
C GLN A 44 21.79 -14.70 -5.72
N ALA A 45 20.83 -15.54 -5.35
CA ALA A 45 20.47 -15.77 -3.95
C ALA A 45 21.61 -16.45 -3.17
N GLU A 46 22.30 -17.42 -3.77
CA GLU A 46 23.46 -18.08 -3.17
C GLU A 46 24.63 -17.09 -2.97
N LEU A 47 24.94 -16.28 -3.98
CA LEU A 47 25.99 -15.25 -3.89
C LEU A 47 25.68 -14.19 -2.82
N SER A 48 24.43 -13.91 -2.55
CA SER A 48 24.02 -12.95 -1.54
C SER A 48 24.14 -13.45 -0.10
N GLU A 49 24.43 -14.76 0.12
CA GLU A 49 24.58 -15.40 1.43
C GLU A 49 23.51 -14.97 2.46
N LEU A 50 22.25 -14.91 2.04
CA LEU A 50 21.15 -14.43 2.88
C LEU A 50 20.97 -15.34 4.10
N LYS A 51 20.96 -14.76 5.29
CA LYS A 51 20.82 -15.47 6.57
C LYS A 51 19.64 -14.91 7.35
N ALA A 52 18.88 -15.78 8.02
CA ALA A 52 17.80 -15.40 8.92
C ALA A 52 17.92 -16.17 10.25
N ASN A 53 17.46 -15.57 11.33
CA ASN A 53 17.44 -16.20 12.65
C ASN A 53 15.99 -16.57 13.00
N GLU A 54 15.73 -17.86 13.18
CA GLU A 54 14.39 -18.39 13.51
C GLU A 54 14.04 -18.29 15.00
N THR A 55 15.01 -17.98 15.86
CA THR A 55 14.81 -18.01 17.32
C THR A 55 14.44 -16.65 17.92
N THR A 56 14.48 -15.60 17.13
CA THR A 56 14.13 -14.23 17.56
C THR A 56 12.64 -13.93 17.37
N HIS A 57 12.19 -12.77 17.85
CA HIS A 57 10.88 -12.24 17.53
C HIS A 57 10.74 -12.04 16.03
N ALA A 58 9.53 -12.31 15.51
CA ALA A 58 9.28 -12.16 14.08
C ALA A 58 9.40 -10.70 13.64
N GLU A 59 10.12 -10.54 12.53
CA GLU A 59 10.22 -9.30 11.77
C GLU A 59 9.84 -9.57 10.31
N GLY A 60 9.28 -8.58 9.66
CA GLY A 60 8.84 -8.70 8.28
C GLY A 60 8.45 -7.37 7.68
N VAL A 61 7.96 -7.42 6.47
CA VAL A 61 7.50 -6.25 5.72
C VAL A 61 6.06 -6.47 5.25
N VAL A 62 5.24 -5.45 5.39
CA VAL A 62 3.89 -5.42 4.85
C VAL A 62 3.96 -5.25 3.33
N ILE A 63 3.42 -6.20 2.61
CA ILE A 63 3.33 -6.12 1.14
C ILE A 63 2.03 -5.41 0.75
N GLU A 64 0.93 -5.79 1.39
CA GLU A 64 -0.38 -5.23 1.15
C GLU A 64 -1.28 -5.43 2.37
N ALA A 65 -2.25 -4.55 2.55
CA ALA A 65 -3.26 -4.73 3.58
C ALA A 65 -4.63 -4.27 3.09
N ASN A 66 -5.67 -4.98 3.51
CA ASN A 66 -7.05 -4.71 3.12
C ASN A 66 -8.03 -4.96 4.27
N VAL A 67 -9.29 -4.61 4.06
CA VAL A 67 -10.38 -4.91 5.01
C VAL A 67 -11.31 -5.95 4.40
N ASP A 68 -11.32 -7.14 4.97
CA ASP A 68 -12.31 -8.17 4.64
C ASP A 68 -13.62 -7.94 5.40
N LYS A 69 -14.77 -8.14 4.73
CA LYS A 69 -16.11 -7.88 5.29
C LYS A 69 -16.47 -8.75 6.51
N GLY A 70 -15.85 -9.92 6.63
CA GLY A 70 -16.15 -10.88 7.70
C GLY A 70 -15.03 -11.05 8.72
N ARG A 71 -13.79 -10.85 8.29
CA ARG A 71 -12.57 -11.12 9.07
C ARG A 71 -11.91 -9.86 9.63
N GLY A 72 -12.30 -8.67 9.13
CA GLY A 72 -11.70 -7.39 9.50
C GLY A 72 -10.40 -7.11 8.76
N PRO A 73 -9.47 -6.33 9.35
CA PRO A 73 -8.19 -6.04 8.74
C PRO A 73 -7.36 -7.30 8.50
N ILE A 74 -6.90 -7.47 7.27
CA ILE A 74 -5.99 -8.52 6.82
C ILE A 74 -4.70 -7.86 6.34
N CYS A 75 -3.56 -8.37 6.80
CA CYS A 75 -2.26 -7.87 6.43
C CYS A 75 -1.43 -8.99 5.77
N ASN A 76 -1.06 -8.81 4.51
CA ASN A 76 -0.16 -9.69 3.78
C ASN A 76 1.27 -9.24 4.06
N ILE A 77 2.06 -10.11 4.67
CA ILE A 77 3.45 -9.84 5.04
C ILE A 77 4.39 -10.90 4.49
N VAL A 78 5.64 -10.53 4.30
CA VAL A 78 6.74 -11.48 4.14
C VAL A 78 7.62 -11.38 5.37
N LEU A 79 7.82 -12.51 6.04
CA LEU A 79 8.71 -12.59 7.19
C LEU A 79 10.16 -12.58 6.71
N THR A 80 10.96 -11.70 7.29
CA THR A 80 12.41 -11.59 7.01
C THR A 80 13.24 -12.24 8.09
N ASN A 81 12.74 -12.30 9.32
CA ASN A 81 13.46 -12.83 10.47
C ASN A 81 12.49 -13.34 11.55
N GLY A 82 12.97 -14.21 12.43
CA GLY A 82 12.26 -14.68 13.62
C GLY A 82 11.10 -15.64 13.35
N LEU A 83 10.40 -15.99 14.39
CA LEU A 83 9.27 -16.92 14.38
C LEU A 83 7.97 -16.20 14.77
N LEU A 84 6.98 -16.21 13.88
CA LEU A 84 5.65 -15.69 14.14
C LEU A 84 4.71 -16.81 14.60
N LYS A 85 4.01 -16.57 15.71
CA LYS A 85 2.98 -17.48 16.24
C LYS A 85 1.65 -16.78 16.43
N VAL A 86 0.58 -17.56 16.35
CA VAL A 86 -0.76 -17.09 16.77
C VAL A 86 -0.71 -16.73 18.24
N GLY A 87 -1.28 -15.58 18.59
CA GLY A 87 -1.28 -15.04 19.95
C GLY A 87 -0.18 -14.02 20.26
N HIS A 88 0.81 -13.84 19.37
CA HIS A 88 1.81 -12.80 19.54
C HIS A 88 1.21 -11.40 19.41
N ASN A 89 1.78 -10.42 20.12
CA ASN A 89 1.47 -9.01 19.91
C ASN A 89 2.34 -8.50 18.78
N ALA A 90 1.69 -7.94 17.76
CA ALA A 90 2.36 -7.46 16.56
C ALA A 90 2.10 -5.96 16.34
N VAL A 91 3.09 -5.31 15.74
CA VAL A 91 3.03 -3.92 15.31
C VAL A 91 3.39 -3.87 13.83
N ALA A 92 2.54 -3.24 13.02
CA ALA A 92 2.77 -2.99 11.61
C ALA A 92 2.56 -1.50 11.34
N GLY A 93 3.63 -0.79 10.95
CA GLY A 93 3.58 0.66 10.86
C GLY A 93 3.19 1.32 12.18
N SER A 94 2.11 2.09 12.18
CA SER A 94 1.50 2.71 13.37
C SER A 94 0.37 1.87 13.98
N GLU A 95 0.09 0.69 13.42
CA GLU A 95 -1.02 -0.16 13.84
C GLU A 95 -0.52 -1.32 14.70
N MET A 96 -1.28 -1.68 15.71
CA MET A 96 -0.97 -2.81 16.59
C MET A 96 -2.14 -3.76 16.73
N GLY A 97 -1.85 -4.97 17.15
CA GLY A 97 -2.87 -5.96 17.46
C GLY A 97 -2.31 -7.30 17.87
N LYS A 98 -3.19 -8.17 18.35
CA LYS A 98 -2.85 -9.54 18.67
C LYS A 98 -3.13 -10.45 17.48
N VAL A 99 -2.13 -11.18 17.03
CA VAL A 99 -2.26 -12.15 15.93
C VAL A 99 -3.32 -13.19 16.27
N ARG A 100 -4.46 -13.15 15.62
CA ARG A 100 -5.59 -14.08 15.82
C ARG A 100 -5.49 -15.31 14.96
N ALA A 101 -5.03 -15.14 13.73
CA ALA A 101 -4.82 -16.22 12.77
C ALA A 101 -3.69 -15.85 11.80
N ILE A 102 -3.03 -16.88 11.29
CA ILE A 102 -2.02 -16.81 10.23
C ILE A 102 -2.50 -17.76 9.13
N LEU A 103 -2.54 -17.28 7.89
CA LEU A 103 -2.88 -18.07 6.72
C LEU A 103 -1.68 -18.14 5.78
N ASN A 104 -1.46 -19.29 5.18
CA ASN A 104 -0.42 -19.47 4.17
C ASN A 104 -0.87 -18.97 2.78
N ASP A 105 -0.02 -19.13 1.78
CA ASP A 105 -0.27 -18.79 0.37
C ASP A 105 -1.47 -19.52 -0.25
N LYS A 106 -1.85 -20.68 0.32
CA LYS A 106 -3.01 -21.48 -0.11
C LYS A 106 -4.31 -21.13 0.61
N GLY A 107 -4.23 -20.24 1.62
CA GLY A 107 -5.37 -19.86 2.46
C GLY A 107 -5.62 -20.81 3.63
N ASP A 108 -4.74 -21.77 3.90
CA ASP A 108 -4.85 -22.66 5.04
C ASP A 108 -4.36 -21.97 6.31
N GLN A 109 -5.05 -22.21 7.42
CA GLN A 109 -4.65 -21.67 8.71
C GLN A 109 -3.47 -22.44 9.29
N ILE A 110 -2.39 -21.73 9.60
CA ILE A 110 -1.19 -22.26 10.23
C ILE A 110 -0.98 -21.67 11.62
N LYS A 111 -0.25 -22.36 12.47
CA LYS A 111 0.02 -21.91 13.86
C LYS A 111 1.28 -21.07 13.97
N GLU A 112 2.25 -21.34 13.11
CA GLU A 112 3.59 -20.76 13.12
C GLU A 112 4.02 -20.43 11.68
N ALA A 113 4.78 -19.35 11.50
CA ALA A 113 5.38 -18.96 10.24
C ALA A 113 6.85 -18.59 10.45
N PHE A 114 7.69 -18.97 9.48
CA PHE A 114 9.14 -18.86 9.49
C PHE A 114 9.63 -17.76 8.53
N PRO A 115 10.90 -17.35 8.63
CA PRO A 115 11.50 -16.43 7.67
C PRO A 115 11.31 -16.89 6.21
N SER A 116 11.20 -15.92 5.31
CA SER A 116 10.91 -16.07 3.87
C SER A 116 9.49 -16.57 3.53
N MET A 117 8.64 -16.83 4.51
CA MET A 117 7.26 -17.21 4.25
C MET A 117 6.38 -15.98 4.00
N PRO A 118 5.65 -15.93 2.86
CA PRO A 118 4.53 -15.00 2.69
C PRO A 118 3.33 -15.51 3.48
N VAL A 119 2.75 -14.67 4.33
CA VAL A 119 1.60 -15.04 5.14
C VAL A 119 0.60 -13.89 5.27
N GLN A 120 -0.66 -14.26 5.42
CA GLN A 120 -1.72 -13.32 5.80
C GLN A 120 -1.90 -13.35 7.31
N VAL A 121 -1.82 -12.19 7.94
CA VAL A 121 -2.00 -12.02 9.39
C VAL A 121 -3.32 -11.31 9.65
N LEU A 122 -4.10 -11.88 10.56
CA LEU A 122 -5.35 -11.30 11.05
C LEU A 122 -5.20 -10.90 12.51
N GLY A 123 -5.80 -9.78 12.90
CA GLY A 123 -5.85 -9.35 14.30
C GLY A 123 -5.25 -7.97 14.57
N LEU A 124 -4.73 -7.29 13.56
CA LEU A 124 -4.36 -5.87 13.68
C LEU A 124 -5.60 -5.00 13.89
N GLY A 125 -5.43 -3.87 14.55
CA GLY A 125 -6.52 -2.93 14.85
C GLY A 125 -7.05 -2.21 13.63
N SER A 126 -6.18 -1.89 12.68
CA SER A 126 -6.48 -1.21 11.42
C SER A 126 -5.56 -1.71 10.30
N VAL A 127 -5.62 -1.06 9.15
CA VAL A 127 -4.86 -1.44 7.95
C VAL A 127 -3.55 -0.66 7.89
N PRO A 128 -2.38 -1.32 8.01
CA PRO A 128 -1.08 -0.68 7.84
C PRO A 128 -0.83 -0.26 6.39
N GLU A 129 0.23 0.52 6.18
CA GLU A 129 0.67 0.90 4.84
C GLU A 129 1.55 -0.18 4.19
N ALA A 130 1.50 -0.32 2.87
CA ALA A 130 2.44 -1.17 2.14
C ALA A 130 3.86 -0.63 2.32
N GLY A 131 4.82 -1.53 2.57
CA GLY A 131 6.20 -1.17 2.91
C GLY A 131 6.44 -0.92 4.41
N ASP A 132 5.41 -0.89 5.24
CA ASP A 132 5.58 -0.78 6.69
C ASP A 132 6.33 -2.00 7.28
N GLY A 133 7.19 -1.73 8.25
CA GLY A 133 7.85 -2.78 9.02
C GLY A 133 6.87 -3.47 9.98
N PHE A 134 6.80 -4.79 9.88
CA PHE A 134 6.07 -5.67 10.79
C PHE A 134 7.03 -6.22 11.85
N ILE A 135 6.68 -6.12 13.12
CA ILE A 135 7.47 -6.66 14.24
C ILE A 135 6.58 -7.29 15.30
N VAL A 136 7.07 -8.34 15.94
CA VAL A 136 6.48 -8.93 17.14
C VAL A 136 7.15 -8.34 18.39
N VAL A 137 6.35 -8.07 19.41
CA VAL A 137 6.82 -7.53 20.70
C VAL A 137 6.31 -8.38 21.86
N ASP A 138 7.03 -8.33 23.00
CA ASP A 138 6.74 -9.18 24.17
C ASP A 138 5.37 -8.90 24.78
N ASN A 139 4.99 -7.64 24.87
CA ASN A 139 3.76 -7.23 25.56
C ASN A 139 3.04 -6.08 24.81
N GLU A 140 1.79 -5.87 25.20
CA GLU A 140 0.92 -4.86 24.59
C GLU A 140 1.37 -3.43 24.89
N ASP A 141 1.98 -3.19 26.05
CA ASP A 141 2.44 -1.84 26.43
C ASP A 141 3.58 -1.37 25.51
N LYS A 142 4.54 -2.25 25.21
CA LYS A 142 5.59 -1.97 24.22
C LYS A 142 5.01 -1.74 22.82
N ALA A 143 3.98 -2.49 22.43
CA ALA A 143 3.32 -2.29 21.16
C ALA A 143 2.70 -0.89 21.06
N ARG A 144 2.03 -0.46 22.15
CA ARG A 144 1.39 0.86 22.21
C ARG A 144 2.42 1.99 22.14
N GLU A 145 3.48 1.91 22.92
CA GLU A 145 4.56 2.90 22.90
C GLU A 145 5.18 3.06 21.51
N LEU A 146 5.45 1.95 20.82
CA LEU A 146 5.99 1.97 19.47
C LEU A 146 5.02 2.59 18.45
N CYS A 147 3.73 2.28 18.56
CA CYS A 147 2.71 2.88 17.69
C CYS A 147 2.59 4.39 17.89
N GLU A 148 2.62 4.85 19.14
CA GLU A 148 2.58 6.28 19.47
C GLU A 148 3.79 7.02 18.89
N LEU A 149 5.00 6.48 19.07
CA LEU A 149 6.23 7.04 18.52
C LEU A 149 6.19 7.11 16.99
N ARG A 150 5.80 6.02 16.33
CA ARG A 150 5.70 5.98 14.86
C ARG A 150 4.63 6.93 14.33
N SER A 151 3.47 7.01 15.00
CA SER A 151 2.41 7.96 14.66
C SER A 151 2.86 9.42 14.77
N GLN A 152 3.64 9.75 15.80
CA GLN A 152 4.21 11.10 15.95
C GLN A 152 5.21 11.41 14.83
N ILE A 153 6.09 10.48 14.48
CA ILE A 153 7.05 10.64 13.38
C ILE A 153 6.31 10.86 12.05
N GLN A 154 5.25 10.10 11.80
CA GLN A 154 4.45 10.21 10.58
C GLN A 154 3.72 11.55 10.48
N LYS A 155 3.14 12.03 11.59
CA LYS A 155 2.52 13.36 11.67
C LYS A 155 3.53 14.48 11.38
N ASN A 156 4.73 14.39 11.95
CA ASN A 156 5.79 15.38 11.73
C ASN A 156 6.26 15.38 10.26
N LYS A 157 6.39 14.21 9.63
CA LYS A 157 6.73 14.09 8.20
C LYS A 157 5.64 14.69 7.29
N SER A 158 4.37 14.47 7.61
CA SER A 158 3.25 15.01 6.82
C SER A 158 3.10 16.52 6.98
N GLN A 159 3.37 17.06 8.16
CA GLN A 159 3.38 18.51 8.39
C GLN A 159 4.51 19.21 7.62
N ASN A 160 5.71 18.65 7.62
CA ASN A 160 6.84 19.20 6.86
C ASN A 160 6.62 19.14 5.33
N LYS A 161 5.88 18.13 4.82
CA LYS A 161 5.48 18.11 3.41
C LYS A 161 4.44 19.21 3.09
N LYS A 162 3.46 19.45 3.96
CA LYS A 162 2.47 20.51 3.77
C LYS A 162 3.09 21.91 3.76
N VAL A 163 4.08 22.19 4.61
CA VAL A 163 4.79 23.48 4.65
C VAL A 163 5.52 23.73 3.32
N LYS A 164 6.18 22.73 2.75
CA LYS A 164 6.87 22.88 1.44
C LYS A 164 5.91 23.12 0.27
N PHE A 165 4.69 22.56 0.30
CA PHE A 165 3.68 22.81 -0.73
C PHE A 165 3.12 24.23 -0.66
N VAL A 166 2.88 24.76 0.54
CA VAL A 166 2.35 26.12 0.73
C VAL A 166 3.38 27.19 0.32
N GLU A 167 4.68 26.97 0.55
CA GLU A 167 5.72 27.92 0.12
C GLU A 167 5.88 27.99 -1.42
N ASN A 168 5.63 26.91 -2.15
CA ASN A 168 5.68 26.91 -3.61
C ASN A 168 4.46 27.55 -4.27
N ASP A 169 3.26 27.42 -3.68
CA ASP A 169 2.03 28.05 -4.22
C ASP A 169 1.99 29.58 -4.01
N PHE A 170 2.71 30.11 -3.00
CA PHE A 170 2.83 31.57 -2.80
C PHE A 170 3.90 32.23 -3.67
N ALA A 171 4.80 31.46 -4.29
CA ALA A 171 5.93 32.00 -5.06
C ALA A 171 5.60 32.35 -6.53
N PHE A 172 4.48 31.89 -7.05
CA PHE A 172 4.00 32.23 -8.39
C PHE A 172 2.66 32.97 -8.33
N GLY A 173 2.74 34.28 -8.11
CA GLY A 173 1.63 35.20 -8.23
C GLY A 173 1.23 35.41 -9.70
N ASP A 174 0.58 34.43 -10.33
CA ASP A 174 -0.08 34.60 -11.61
C ASP A 174 -1.60 34.39 -11.45
N THR A 175 -2.28 35.48 -11.20
CA THR A 175 -3.72 35.64 -11.05
C THR A 175 -4.44 35.68 -12.40
N SER A 176 -4.34 34.64 -13.22
CA SER A 176 -5.07 34.65 -14.51
C SER A 176 -5.43 33.29 -15.12
N SER A 177 -5.84 32.33 -14.31
CA SER A 177 -6.76 31.28 -14.79
C SER A 177 -7.51 30.70 -13.58
N SER A 178 -8.80 31.05 -13.45
CA SER A 178 -9.69 30.41 -12.48
C SER A 178 -9.94 28.96 -12.89
N LYS A 179 -9.03 28.06 -12.48
CA LYS A 179 -9.24 26.62 -12.63
C LYS A 179 -10.40 26.21 -11.73
N GLU A 180 -11.32 25.44 -12.25
CA GLU A 180 -12.39 24.84 -11.45
C GLU A 180 -11.82 23.77 -10.54
N LEU A 181 -12.04 23.90 -9.22
CA LEU A 181 -11.57 22.91 -8.24
C LEU A 181 -12.57 21.77 -8.15
N VAL A 182 -12.12 20.56 -8.43
CA VAL A 182 -12.90 19.33 -8.24
C VAL A 182 -12.34 18.57 -7.06
N GLU A 183 -13.09 18.54 -5.96
CA GLU A 183 -12.73 17.78 -4.78
C GLU A 183 -13.21 16.33 -4.87
N VAL A 184 -12.40 15.37 -4.38
CA VAL A 184 -12.66 13.93 -4.48
C VAL A 184 -12.50 13.27 -3.12
N VAL A 185 -13.48 12.43 -2.75
CA VAL A 185 -13.41 11.46 -1.66
C VAL A 185 -13.31 10.08 -2.27
N LEU A 186 -12.21 9.36 -1.98
CA LEU A 186 -11.89 8.06 -2.58
C LEU A 186 -11.92 6.95 -1.53
N LYS A 187 -12.61 5.84 -1.84
CA LYS A 187 -12.51 4.58 -1.10
C LYS A 187 -12.15 3.44 -2.04
N SER A 188 -11.23 2.59 -1.62
CA SER A 188 -10.81 1.42 -2.40
C SER A 188 -10.77 0.14 -1.55
N ASP A 189 -10.55 -0.98 -2.20
CA ASP A 189 -10.40 -2.29 -1.56
C ASP A 189 -9.06 -2.46 -0.83
N THR A 190 -7.97 -1.93 -1.42
CA THR A 190 -6.61 -2.04 -0.87
C THR A 190 -5.92 -0.67 -0.77
N ARG A 191 -4.88 -0.61 0.05
CA ARG A 191 -4.06 0.60 0.21
C ARG A 191 -3.30 0.94 -1.08
N GLY A 192 -2.73 -0.07 -1.73
CA GLY A 192 -2.01 0.12 -3.00
C GLY A 192 -2.90 0.68 -4.10
N SER A 193 -4.15 0.20 -4.21
CA SER A 193 -5.14 0.78 -5.13
C SER A 193 -5.44 2.24 -4.81
N THR A 194 -5.58 2.57 -3.51
CA THR A 194 -5.79 3.96 -3.08
C THR A 194 -4.65 4.88 -3.53
N GLU A 195 -3.42 4.49 -3.25
CA GLU A 195 -2.22 5.29 -3.57
C GLU A 195 -2.02 5.47 -5.08
N ALA A 196 -2.21 4.40 -5.84
CA ALA A 196 -2.12 4.45 -7.30
C ALA A 196 -3.15 5.41 -7.90
N ILE A 197 -4.40 5.38 -7.41
CA ILE A 197 -5.46 6.25 -7.92
C ILE A 197 -5.21 7.71 -7.51
N VAL A 198 -4.80 7.96 -6.27
CA VAL A 198 -4.47 9.31 -5.79
C VAL A 198 -3.36 9.91 -6.63
N SER A 199 -2.27 9.18 -6.85
CA SER A 199 -1.17 9.62 -7.72
C SER A 199 -1.62 9.93 -9.13
N GLN A 200 -2.43 9.06 -9.74
CA GLN A 200 -2.98 9.27 -11.09
C GLN A 200 -3.91 10.49 -11.17
N LEU A 201 -4.71 10.74 -10.13
CA LEU A 201 -5.60 11.91 -10.08
C LEU A 201 -4.83 13.22 -9.90
N GLU A 202 -3.76 13.21 -9.11
CA GLU A 202 -2.87 14.36 -8.90
C GLU A 202 -2.02 14.66 -10.14
N ASP A 203 -1.68 13.63 -10.94
CA ASP A 203 -0.93 13.76 -12.19
C ASP A 203 -1.77 14.28 -13.37
N ILE A 204 -3.10 14.35 -13.22
CA ILE A 204 -3.99 14.90 -14.26
C ILE A 204 -3.78 16.41 -14.35
N VAL A 205 -2.97 16.82 -15.32
CA VAL A 205 -2.77 18.24 -15.62
C VAL A 205 -3.82 18.72 -16.63
N SER A 206 -4.72 19.61 -16.19
CA SER A 206 -5.69 20.28 -17.04
C SER A 206 -5.54 21.80 -16.95
N GLU A 207 -5.76 22.49 -18.07
CA GLU A 207 -5.78 23.97 -18.07
C GLU A 207 -7.04 24.54 -17.39
N LYS A 208 -8.11 23.75 -17.32
CA LYS A 208 -9.44 24.17 -16.84
C LYS A 208 -9.79 23.68 -15.44
N VAL A 209 -9.26 22.53 -15.03
CA VAL A 209 -9.68 21.84 -13.80
C VAL A 209 -8.47 21.48 -12.95
N LEU A 210 -8.59 21.69 -11.66
CA LEU A 210 -7.65 21.20 -10.64
C LEU A 210 -8.36 20.11 -9.81
N ILE A 211 -7.81 18.90 -9.80
CA ILE A 211 -8.35 17.80 -9.00
C ILE A 211 -7.62 17.76 -7.66
N LYS A 212 -8.37 17.66 -6.56
CA LYS A 212 -7.83 17.57 -5.20
C LYS A 212 -8.51 16.43 -4.45
N VAL A 213 -7.74 15.42 -4.04
CA VAL A 213 -8.23 14.35 -3.18
C VAL A 213 -8.23 14.85 -1.73
N ILE A 214 -9.42 15.12 -1.18
CA ILE A 214 -9.60 15.65 0.18
C ILE A 214 -9.59 14.53 1.24
N HIS A 215 -10.00 13.32 0.85
CA HIS A 215 -9.94 12.13 1.70
C HIS A 215 -9.79 10.87 0.88
N SER A 216 -8.92 9.99 1.35
CA SER A 216 -8.77 8.64 0.77
C SER A 216 -8.68 7.60 1.88
N GLY A 217 -9.15 6.38 1.61
CA GLY A 217 -9.12 5.31 2.59
C GLY A 217 -9.50 3.94 2.03
N VAL A 218 -9.26 2.91 2.83
CA VAL A 218 -9.53 1.51 2.50
C VAL A 218 -10.83 1.05 3.12
N GLY A 219 -11.58 0.19 2.41
CA GLY A 219 -12.80 -0.44 2.86
C GLY A 219 -14.07 0.15 2.26
N LEU A 220 -15.20 -0.10 2.90
CA LEU A 220 -16.51 0.37 2.44
C LEU A 220 -16.69 1.86 2.69
N ILE A 221 -17.41 2.54 1.79
CA ILE A 221 -17.89 3.90 2.04
C ILE A 221 -18.87 3.87 3.20
N ASN A 222 -18.64 4.72 4.19
CA ASN A 222 -19.48 4.87 5.37
C ASN A 222 -20.24 6.21 5.38
N GLU A 223 -21.07 6.44 6.39
CA GLU A 223 -21.85 7.68 6.51
C GLU A 223 -21.00 8.95 6.70
N SER A 224 -19.82 8.82 7.31
CA SER A 224 -18.90 9.94 7.51
C SER A 224 -18.29 10.38 6.17
N ASP A 225 -17.97 9.42 5.30
CA ASP A 225 -17.47 9.71 3.95
C ASP A 225 -18.51 10.45 3.12
N VAL A 226 -19.78 10.01 3.21
CA VAL A 226 -20.92 10.72 2.55
C VAL A 226 -21.08 12.12 3.10
N SER A 227 -21.00 12.31 4.44
CA SER A 227 -21.12 13.63 5.05
C SER A 227 -20.00 14.57 4.63
N LEU A 228 -18.76 14.05 4.54
CA LEU A 228 -17.60 14.81 4.08
C LEU A 228 -17.77 15.23 2.62
N ALA A 229 -18.15 14.31 1.74
CA ALA A 229 -18.38 14.61 0.33
C ALA A 229 -19.48 15.66 0.13
N MET A 230 -20.55 15.60 0.93
CA MET A 230 -21.61 16.63 0.91
C MET A 230 -21.13 18.01 1.40
N ALA A 231 -20.33 18.03 2.45
CA ALA A 231 -19.83 19.29 3.04
C ALA A 231 -18.87 20.04 2.11
N SER A 232 -18.17 19.31 1.27
CA SER A 232 -17.15 19.82 0.34
C SER A 232 -17.61 19.85 -1.12
N ASP A 233 -18.85 19.47 -1.43
CA ASP A 233 -19.36 19.26 -2.79
C ASP A 233 -18.46 18.33 -3.64
N ALA A 234 -17.86 17.32 -2.97
CA ALA A 234 -16.86 16.47 -3.54
C ALA A 234 -17.47 15.26 -4.28
N LEU A 235 -16.78 14.77 -5.30
CA LEU A 235 -17.10 13.52 -5.97
C LEU A 235 -16.78 12.35 -5.03
N LEU A 236 -17.74 11.43 -4.81
CA LEU A 236 -17.56 10.25 -3.99
C LEU A 236 -17.31 9.02 -4.88
N ILE A 237 -16.08 8.50 -4.82
CA ILE A 237 -15.59 7.41 -5.67
C ILE A 237 -15.34 6.15 -4.85
N ALA A 238 -15.90 5.04 -5.30
CA ALA A 238 -15.63 3.70 -4.82
C ALA A 238 -14.85 2.90 -5.86
N PHE A 239 -13.65 2.46 -5.56
CA PHE A 239 -12.86 1.61 -6.45
C PHE A 239 -12.79 0.19 -5.90
N ASN A 240 -13.30 -0.77 -6.67
CA ASN A 240 -13.39 -2.20 -6.32
C ASN A 240 -14.01 -2.46 -4.93
N THR A 241 -14.82 -1.52 -4.44
CA THR A 241 -15.51 -1.58 -3.16
C THR A 241 -16.95 -1.07 -3.30
N SER A 242 -17.69 -1.05 -2.21
CA SER A 242 -19.08 -0.59 -2.21
C SER A 242 -19.38 0.30 -1.00
N ALA A 243 -20.55 0.89 -0.94
CA ALA A 243 -21.01 1.62 0.23
C ALA A 243 -21.84 0.73 1.17
N THR A 244 -21.81 1.02 2.47
CA THR A 244 -22.69 0.41 3.47
C THR A 244 -24.17 0.75 3.15
N LYS A 245 -25.10 0.02 3.75
CA LYS A 245 -26.54 0.28 3.52
C LYS A 245 -26.92 1.69 3.96
N GLU A 246 -26.45 2.08 5.14
CA GLU A 246 -26.69 3.39 5.76
C GLU A 246 -26.10 4.51 4.89
N ALA A 247 -24.87 4.33 4.39
CA ALA A 247 -24.23 5.28 3.48
C ALA A 247 -24.99 5.43 2.16
N LYS A 248 -25.48 4.33 1.57
CA LYS A 248 -26.31 4.35 0.35
C LYS A 248 -27.61 5.11 0.55
N GLU A 249 -28.30 4.88 1.66
CA GLU A 249 -29.55 5.56 1.99
C GLU A 249 -29.32 7.05 2.20
N LYS A 250 -28.25 7.42 2.93
CA LYS A 250 -27.87 8.80 3.18
C LYS A 250 -27.48 9.53 1.89
N ALA A 251 -26.66 8.91 1.04
CA ALA A 251 -26.29 9.48 -0.26
C ALA A 251 -27.54 9.71 -1.15
N ARG A 252 -28.43 8.72 -1.20
CA ARG A 252 -29.66 8.79 -1.99
C ARG A 252 -30.59 9.89 -1.51
N SER A 253 -30.78 10.04 -0.17
CA SER A 253 -31.63 11.07 0.43
C SER A 253 -31.14 12.47 0.12
N ASN A 254 -29.82 12.64 -0.02
CA ASN A 254 -29.18 13.91 -0.30
C ASN A 254 -28.79 14.11 -1.78
N LYS A 255 -29.24 13.21 -2.68
CA LYS A 255 -28.96 13.25 -4.12
C LYS A 255 -27.45 13.23 -4.46
N LEU A 256 -26.61 12.71 -3.56
CA LEU A 256 -25.20 12.52 -3.82
C LEU A 256 -24.99 11.23 -4.63
N ASN A 257 -24.28 11.33 -5.75
CA ASN A 257 -23.96 10.15 -6.55
C ASN A 257 -22.70 9.46 -6.03
N VAL A 258 -22.78 8.13 -5.81
CA VAL A 258 -21.63 7.29 -5.50
C VAL A 258 -21.18 6.60 -6.77
N SER A 259 -20.06 7.01 -7.31
CA SER A 259 -19.47 6.44 -8.53
C SER A 259 -18.62 5.22 -8.19
N SER A 260 -18.99 4.05 -8.72
CA SER A 260 -18.24 2.80 -8.47
C SER A 260 -17.52 2.35 -9.72
N PHE A 261 -16.23 2.07 -9.59
CA PHE A 261 -15.34 1.64 -10.66
C PHE A 261 -14.55 0.39 -10.24
N GLN A 262 -14.15 -0.42 -11.24
CA GLN A 262 -13.31 -1.61 -11.05
C GLN A 262 -12.05 -1.58 -11.92
N ILE A 263 -11.99 -0.67 -12.88
CA ILE A 263 -10.87 -0.50 -13.80
C ILE A 263 -10.34 0.92 -13.63
N ILE A 264 -9.04 1.06 -13.46
CA ILE A 264 -8.40 2.34 -13.19
C ILE A 264 -8.39 3.26 -14.42
N TYR A 265 -8.40 2.72 -15.62
CA TYR A 265 -8.42 3.45 -16.87
C TYR A 265 -9.82 3.92 -17.26
#